data_8cecdca545702b607339b781a4aa3720
#
_entry.id   8cecdca545702b607339b781a4aa3720
#
_cell.length_a   1.000
_cell.length_b   1.000
_cell.length_c   1.000
_cell.angle_alpha   90.00
_cell.angle_beta   90.00
_cell.angle_gamma   90.00
#
_symmetry.space_group_name_H-M   'P 1'
#
loop_
_entity.id
_entity.type
_entity.pdbx_description
1 polymer ?
#
loop_
_entity_poly.entity_id
_entity_poly.type
_entity_poly.pdbx_seq_one_letter_code
_entity_poly.pdbx_strand_id
1 'polypeptide(L)'
;KLGTKAVASAEVELVDAEGFLLAPSGADGDGGGAGDGRGLARMMEMTNGARLGIAMMGLGCARRALVESLCYAQAREAFGAELVHHPLMQRKLAELIVEVEAAQALVFDGYLGPRLRLGAPLIKLRAARLGITAASDAIEIHGGNGYIEQWPVARILRDAQVNTVWEGPDNILCLDVRRAIERD
;
A
#
# COMPACT_ATOMS: atom_id res chain seq x y z
N LYS A 1 -6.32 -4.79 16.75
CA LYS A 1 -5.95 -4.63 15.34
C LYS A 1 -6.10 -5.97 14.60
N LEU A 2 -6.56 -5.93 13.36
CA LEU A 2 -6.67 -7.08 12.49
C LEU A 2 -5.27 -7.58 12.06
N GLY A 3 -4.47 -6.69 11.51
CA GLY A 3 -3.08 -6.91 11.10
C GLY A 3 -2.14 -5.87 11.70
N THR A 4 -0.89 -5.81 11.20
CA THR A 4 0.16 -4.88 11.63
C THR A 4 0.27 -4.78 13.17
N LYS A 5 0.17 -5.93 13.84
CA LYS A 5 0.04 -5.98 15.32
C LYS A 5 1.26 -5.40 16.04
N ALA A 6 2.44 -5.55 15.45
CA ALA A 6 3.69 -5.04 15.99
C ALA A 6 3.88 -3.51 15.81
N VAL A 7 3.09 -2.87 14.95
CA VAL A 7 3.14 -1.41 14.76
C VAL A 7 2.35 -0.73 15.87
N ALA A 8 3.02 0.04 16.70
CA ALA A 8 2.38 0.81 17.77
C ALA A 8 1.41 1.84 17.18
N SER A 9 0.21 1.94 17.74
CA SER A 9 -0.80 2.94 17.37
C SER A 9 -1.50 3.39 18.65
N ALA A 10 -1.62 4.69 18.82
CA ALA A 10 -2.25 5.31 19.99
C ALA A 10 -3.06 6.53 19.55
N GLU A 11 -4.06 6.87 20.34
CA GLU A 11 -4.62 8.22 20.36
C GLU A 11 -3.69 9.10 21.19
N VAL A 12 -3.42 10.29 20.69
CA VAL A 12 -2.53 11.26 21.35
C VAL A 12 -3.32 12.53 21.62
N GLU A 13 -3.43 12.91 22.87
CA GLU A 13 -3.97 14.18 23.29
C GLU A 13 -2.81 15.11 23.67
N LEU A 14 -2.79 16.31 23.11
CA LEU A 14 -1.79 17.32 23.40
C LEU A 14 -2.39 18.31 24.40
N VAL A 15 -1.91 18.25 25.65
CA VAL A 15 -2.34 19.16 26.73
C VAL A 15 -1.15 20.05 27.08
N ASP A 16 -1.26 21.34 26.80
CA ASP A 16 -0.22 22.36 27.04
C ASP A 16 1.18 21.96 26.52
N ALA A 17 1.20 21.20 25.41
CA ALA A 17 2.45 20.73 24.82
C ALA A 17 3.20 21.86 24.14
N GLU A 18 4.48 22.01 24.47
CA GLU A 18 5.35 22.94 23.75
C GLU A 18 5.55 22.47 22.30
N GLY A 19 5.51 23.42 21.37
CA GLY A 19 5.70 23.17 19.95
C GLY A 19 6.51 24.27 19.28
N PHE A 20 7.24 23.90 18.24
CA PHE A 20 8.01 24.84 17.43
C PHE A 20 7.37 24.96 16.04
N LEU A 21 7.16 26.19 15.59
CA LEU A 21 6.70 26.44 14.24
C LEU A 21 7.86 26.18 13.27
N LEU A 22 7.64 25.25 12.35
CA LEU A 22 8.57 25.01 11.23
C LEU A 22 8.36 26.09 10.16
N ALA A 23 9.22 27.12 10.18
CA ALA A 23 9.23 28.16 9.15
C ALA A 23 9.82 27.62 7.84
N PRO A 24 9.42 28.14 6.66
CA PRO A 24 10.08 27.85 5.40
C PRO A 24 11.55 28.24 5.47
N SER A 25 12.46 27.44 4.88
CA SER A 25 13.86 27.79 4.70
C SER A 25 13.94 29.09 3.88
N GLY A 26 14.40 30.19 4.48
CA GLY A 26 14.53 31.50 3.80
C GLY A 26 13.69 32.62 4.41
N ALA A 27 12.93 32.41 5.46
CA ALA A 27 12.37 33.50 6.25
C ALA A 27 13.47 34.06 7.16
N ASP A 28 14.23 35.00 6.66
CA ASP A 28 15.19 35.77 7.45
C ASP A 28 14.46 36.54 8.56
N GLY A 29 14.84 36.24 9.79
CA GLY A 29 14.79 37.08 10.97
C GLY A 29 13.47 37.77 11.28
N ASP A 30 12.87 37.38 12.23
CA ASP A 30 12.29 38.00 13.41
C ASP A 30 11.25 37.05 14.05
N GLY A 31 11.51 36.64 15.25
CA GLY A 31 10.81 35.55 15.92
C GLY A 31 9.37 35.86 16.32
N GLY A 32 8.51 36.20 15.38
CA GLY A 32 7.12 36.54 15.64
C GLY A 32 6.14 36.30 14.48
N GLY A 33 6.56 35.65 13.40
CA GLY A 33 5.69 35.44 12.26
C GLY A 33 4.60 34.41 12.53
N ALA A 34 3.34 34.84 12.57
CA ALA A 34 2.22 33.96 12.28
C ALA A 34 2.54 33.22 10.98
N GLY A 35 2.41 31.88 10.94
CA GLY A 35 2.70 31.07 9.78
C GLY A 35 1.96 31.64 8.57
N ASP A 36 2.50 31.42 7.36
CA ASP A 36 1.93 31.90 6.08
C ASP A 36 0.53 31.36 5.74
N GLY A 37 -0.13 30.71 6.68
CA GLY A 37 -1.45 30.09 6.52
C GLY A 37 -1.45 28.85 5.62
N ARG A 38 -0.30 28.41 5.10
CA ARG A 38 -0.18 27.29 4.15
C ARG A 38 0.13 25.94 4.81
N GLY A 39 0.03 25.85 6.16
CA GLY A 39 0.35 24.62 6.90
C GLY A 39 -0.42 23.39 6.39
N LEU A 40 -1.72 23.55 6.12
CA LEU A 40 -2.55 22.48 5.55
C LEU A 40 -2.07 22.04 4.16
N ALA A 41 -1.70 22.99 3.30
CA ALA A 41 -1.22 22.68 1.95
C ALA A 41 0.09 21.88 2.01
N ARG A 42 1.03 22.26 2.89
CA ARG A 42 2.29 21.52 3.11
C ARG A 42 2.05 20.13 3.68
N MET A 43 1.11 20.00 4.63
CA MET A 43 0.71 18.69 5.14
C MET A 43 0.15 17.79 4.02
N MET A 44 -0.63 18.34 3.09
CA MET A 44 -1.16 17.59 1.95
C MET A 44 -0.07 17.17 0.94
N GLU A 45 0.98 17.95 0.77
CA GLU A 45 2.16 17.56 -0.01
C GLU A 45 2.88 16.36 0.64
N MET A 46 3.10 16.42 1.94
CA MET A 46 3.64 15.28 2.70
C MET A 46 2.75 14.04 2.57
N THR A 47 1.43 14.21 2.64
CA THR A 47 0.46 13.11 2.47
C THR A 47 0.60 12.42 1.11
N ASN A 48 0.88 13.14 0.02
CA ASN A 48 1.12 12.52 -1.28
C ASN A 48 2.39 11.66 -1.29
N GLY A 49 3.45 12.09 -0.61
CA GLY A 49 4.65 11.26 -0.39
C GLY A 49 4.35 10.02 0.43
N ALA A 50 3.59 10.16 1.53
CA ALA A 50 3.15 9.05 2.37
C ALA A 50 2.30 8.03 1.60
N ARG A 51 1.43 8.48 0.68
CA ARG A 51 0.64 7.60 -0.20
C ARG A 51 1.50 6.68 -1.06
N LEU A 52 2.63 7.16 -1.57
CA LEU A 52 3.58 6.30 -2.28
C LEU A 52 4.22 5.26 -1.36
N GLY A 53 4.54 5.64 -0.12
CA GLY A 53 4.99 4.69 0.90
C GLY A 53 3.96 3.58 1.15
N ILE A 54 2.68 3.94 1.29
CA ILE A 54 1.59 2.95 1.44
C ILE A 54 1.41 2.10 0.17
N ALA A 55 1.60 2.66 -1.02
CA ALA A 55 1.59 1.90 -2.27
C ALA A 55 2.71 0.84 -2.30
N MET A 56 3.92 1.20 -1.86
CA MET A 56 5.02 0.24 -1.71
C MET A 56 4.72 -0.86 -0.69
N MET A 57 4.05 -0.55 0.42
CA MET A 57 3.61 -1.56 1.39
C MET A 57 2.59 -2.52 0.77
N GLY A 58 1.61 -2.02 0.02
CA GLY A 58 0.63 -2.83 -0.70
C GLY A 58 1.29 -3.74 -1.74
N LEU A 59 2.22 -3.19 -2.54
CA LEU A 59 3.03 -3.95 -3.49
C LEU A 59 3.88 -5.01 -2.79
N GLY A 60 4.49 -4.68 -1.65
CA GLY A 60 5.27 -5.62 -0.85
C GLY A 60 4.44 -6.82 -0.38
N CYS A 61 3.21 -6.58 0.08
CA CYS A 61 2.26 -7.65 0.42
C CYS A 61 1.93 -8.52 -0.80
N ALA A 62 1.63 -7.91 -1.95
CA ALA A 62 1.33 -8.62 -3.19
C ALA A 62 2.51 -9.46 -3.67
N ARG A 63 3.71 -8.88 -3.68
CA ARG A 63 4.95 -9.57 -4.05
C ARG A 63 5.24 -10.75 -3.13
N ARG A 64 5.08 -10.59 -1.83
CA ARG A 64 5.28 -11.68 -0.88
C ARG A 64 4.26 -12.79 -1.08
N ALA A 65 2.99 -12.46 -1.28
CA ALA A 65 1.93 -13.41 -1.58
C ALA A 65 2.23 -14.22 -2.85
N LEU A 66 2.71 -13.56 -3.92
CA LEU A 66 3.15 -14.21 -5.15
C LEU A 66 4.30 -15.21 -4.90
N VAL A 67 5.33 -14.80 -4.17
CA VAL A 67 6.48 -15.67 -3.87
C VAL A 67 6.05 -16.90 -3.08
N GLU A 68 5.24 -16.74 -2.04
CA GLU A 68 4.69 -17.86 -1.27
C GLU A 68 3.86 -18.81 -2.15
N SER A 69 3.03 -18.24 -3.04
CA SER A 69 2.20 -19.01 -3.97
C SER A 69 3.03 -19.83 -4.93
N LEU A 70 4.09 -19.26 -5.51
CA LEU A 70 4.98 -19.94 -6.43
C LEU A 70 5.75 -21.07 -5.73
N CYS A 71 6.34 -20.80 -4.58
CA CYS A 71 7.06 -21.82 -3.79
C CYS A 71 6.13 -22.96 -3.38
N TYR A 72 4.93 -22.64 -2.91
CA TYR A 72 3.97 -23.66 -2.51
C TYR A 72 3.49 -24.50 -3.69
N ALA A 73 3.19 -23.88 -4.83
CA ALA A 73 2.70 -24.60 -6.03
C ALA A 73 3.75 -25.53 -6.62
N GLN A 74 5.05 -25.23 -6.48
CA GLN A 74 6.15 -26.08 -6.89
C GLN A 74 6.40 -27.26 -5.93
N ALA A 75 6.10 -27.10 -4.65
CA ALA A 75 6.39 -28.11 -3.63
C ALA A 75 5.20 -29.03 -3.31
N ARG A 76 3.97 -28.55 -3.57
CA ARG A 76 2.75 -29.26 -3.20
C ARG A 76 2.26 -30.16 -4.32
N GLU A 77 2.21 -31.45 -4.07
CA GLU A 77 1.55 -32.44 -4.92
C GLU A 77 0.07 -32.60 -4.53
N ALA A 78 -0.80 -32.60 -5.52
CA ALA A 78 -2.20 -32.98 -5.42
C ALA A 78 -2.73 -33.44 -6.79
N PHE A 79 -3.73 -34.31 -6.79
CA PHE A 79 -4.33 -34.84 -8.02
C PHE A 79 -3.31 -35.48 -9.00
N GLY A 80 -2.25 -36.08 -8.46
CA GLY A 80 -1.25 -36.82 -9.22
C GLY A 80 -0.10 -36.01 -9.83
N ALA A 81 -0.01 -34.71 -9.55
CA ALA A 81 1.11 -33.84 -9.97
C ALA A 81 1.34 -32.70 -8.99
N GLU A 82 2.48 -32.01 -9.10
CA GLU A 82 2.70 -30.74 -8.45
C GLU A 82 1.67 -29.70 -8.92
N LEU A 83 1.22 -28.83 -8.00
CA LEU A 83 0.18 -27.85 -8.32
C LEU A 83 0.55 -26.97 -9.54
N VAL A 84 1.80 -26.61 -9.69
CA VAL A 84 2.31 -25.78 -10.80
C VAL A 84 2.08 -26.41 -12.18
N HIS A 85 1.86 -27.72 -12.28
CA HIS A 85 1.61 -28.41 -13.54
C HIS A 85 0.13 -28.48 -13.94
N HIS A 86 -0.79 -28.02 -13.06
CA HIS A 86 -2.21 -27.97 -13.39
C HIS A 86 -2.54 -26.70 -14.18
N PRO A 87 -3.23 -26.82 -15.35
CA PRO A 87 -3.46 -25.67 -16.24
C PRO A 87 -4.18 -24.47 -15.60
N LEU A 88 -5.16 -24.71 -14.73
CA LEU A 88 -5.87 -23.64 -14.01
C LEU A 88 -4.98 -22.94 -12.99
N MET A 89 -4.09 -23.70 -12.34
CA MET A 89 -3.10 -23.12 -11.44
C MET A 89 -2.07 -22.28 -12.19
N GLN A 90 -1.57 -22.76 -13.33
CA GLN A 90 -0.65 -22.01 -14.21
C GLN A 90 -1.26 -20.69 -14.62
N ARG A 91 -2.53 -20.70 -15.05
CA ARG A 91 -3.26 -19.49 -15.41
C ARG A 91 -3.33 -18.52 -14.22
N LYS A 92 -3.74 -18.99 -13.04
CA LYS A 92 -3.86 -18.18 -11.83
C LYS A 92 -2.51 -17.54 -11.43
N LEU A 93 -1.44 -18.33 -11.45
CA LEU A 93 -0.08 -17.84 -11.16
C LEU A 93 0.39 -16.82 -12.21
N ALA A 94 0.12 -17.06 -13.49
CA ALA A 94 0.48 -16.12 -14.55
C ALA A 94 -0.27 -14.79 -14.43
N GLU A 95 -1.58 -14.81 -14.14
CA GLU A 95 -2.37 -13.61 -13.86
C GLU A 95 -1.78 -12.83 -12.68
N LEU A 96 -1.43 -13.52 -11.58
CA LEU A 96 -0.84 -12.89 -10.41
C LEU A 96 0.55 -12.29 -10.68
N ILE A 97 1.39 -12.97 -11.47
CA ILE A 97 2.70 -12.44 -11.91
C ILE A 97 2.50 -11.14 -12.68
N VAL A 98 1.64 -11.13 -13.69
CA VAL A 98 1.40 -9.96 -14.55
C VAL A 98 0.90 -8.78 -13.71
N GLU A 99 -0.04 -8.99 -12.80
CA GLU A 99 -0.59 -7.94 -11.94
C GLU A 99 0.46 -7.36 -10.99
N VAL A 100 1.31 -8.19 -10.42
CA VAL A 100 2.38 -7.75 -9.50
C VAL A 100 3.46 -6.98 -10.25
N GLU A 101 3.92 -7.48 -11.40
CA GLU A 101 4.94 -6.80 -12.22
C GLU A 101 4.42 -5.47 -12.78
N ALA A 102 3.17 -5.43 -13.25
CA ALA A 102 2.55 -4.17 -13.70
C ALA A 102 2.41 -3.15 -12.57
N ALA A 103 2.00 -3.59 -11.38
CA ALA A 103 1.93 -2.72 -10.20
C ALA A 103 3.31 -2.23 -9.75
N GLN A 104 4.33 -3.08 -9.85
CA GLN A 104 5.71 -2.70 -9.56
C GLN A 104 6.19 -1.59 -10.49
N ALA A 105 5.99 -1.77 -11.80
CA ALA A 105 6.33 -0.74 -12.79
C ALA A 105 5.61 0.58 -12.50
N LEU A 106 4.30 0.52 -12.21
CA LEU A 106 3.48 1.69 -11.88
C LEU A 106 3.95 2.42 -10.61
N VAL A 107 4.29 1.68 -9.56
CA VAL A 107 4.76 2.27 -8.28
C VAL A 107 6.10 2.96 -8.47
N PHE A 108 7.04 2.35 -9.19
CA PHE A 108 8.35 2.95 -9.44
C PHE A 108 8.28 4.15 -10.40
N ASP A 109 7.46 4.09 -11.45
CA ASP A 109 7.23 5.22 -12.34
C ASP A 109 6.65 6.42 -11.57
N GLY A 110 5.66 6.18 -10.72
CA GLY A 110 5.06 7.23 -9.89
C GLY A 110 6.00 7.81 -8.84
N TYR A 111 6.93 7.01 -8.32
CA TYR A 111 7.93 7.47 -7.36
C TYR A 111 9.00 8.37 -8.01
N LEU A 112 9.36 8.08 -9.25
CA LEU A 112 10.39 8.80 -10.00
C LEU A 112 9.81 9.89 -10.91
N GLY A 113 8.50 9.90 -11.13
CA GLY A 113 7.84 10.77 -12.08
C GLY A 113 7.42 12.13 -11.52
N PRO A 114 7.27 13.14 -12.39
CA PRO A 114 6.92 14.52 -12.01
C PRO A 114 5.44 14.71 -11.62
N ARG A 115 4.56 13.73 -11.90
CA ARG A 115 3.10 13.85 -11.72
C ARG A 115 2.59 13.32 -10.37
N LEU A 116 3.31 13.63 -9.30
CA LEU A 116 3.01 13.13 -7.95
C LEU A 116 1.57 13.44 -7.50
N ARG A 117 1.06 14.62 -7.83
CA ARG A 117 -0.25 15.10 -7.38
C ARG A 117 -1.40 14.23 -7.89
N LEU A 118 -1.34 13.79 -9.15
CA LEU A 118 -2.34 12.92 -9.76
C LEU A 118 -2.01 11.44 -9.57
N GLY A 119 -0.74 11.08 -9.70
CA GLY A 119 -0.27 9.70 -9.68
C GLY A 119 -0.36 9.06 -8.30
N ALA A 120 0.05 9.75 -7.23
CA ALA A 120 0.13 9.18 -5.90
C ALA A 120 -1.20 8.55 -5.40
N PRO A 121 -2.37 9.21 -5.49
CA PRO A 121 -3.63 8.60 -5.08
C PRO A 121 -4.03 7.39 -5.94
N LEU A 122 -3.81 7.42 -7.26
CA LEU A 122 -4.14 6.32 -8.16
C LEU A 122 -3.26 5.09 -7.90
N ILE A 123 -1.95 5.31 -7.77
CA ILE A 123 -0.97 4.27 -7.50
C ILE A 123 -1.23 3.63 -6.13
N LYS A 124 -1.48 4.45 -5.11
CA LYS A 124 -1.83 3.96 -3.77
C LYS A 124 -3.08 3.08 -3.79
N LEU A 125 -4.14 3.54 -4.45
CA LEU A 125 -5.39 2.78 -4.57
C LEU A 125 -5.14 1.42 -5.23
N ARG A 126 -4.47 1.41 -6.39
CA ARG A 126 -4.21 0.18 -7.14
C ARG A 126 -3.33 -0.80 -6.36
N ALA A 127 -2.20 -0.34 -5.83
CA ALA A 127 -1.25 -1.20 -5.13
C ALA A 127 -1.81 -1.74 -3.80
N ALA A 128 -2.55 -0.92 -3.04
CA ALA A 128 -3.19 -1.37 -1.80
C ALA A 128 -4.26 -2.45 -2.06
N ARG A 129 -5.07 -2.28 -3.11
CA ARG A 129 -6.07 -3.30 -3.50
C ARG A 129 -5.42 -4.58 -4.00
N LEU A 130 -4.37 -4.47 -4.81
CA LEU A 130 -3.62 -5.64 -5.27
C LEU A 130 -3.03 -6.43 -4.09
N GLY A 131 -2.52 -5.76 -3.04
CA GLY A 131 -2.03 -6.43 -1.85
C GLY A 131 -3.05 -7.36 -1.22
N ILE A 132 -4.32 -6.94 -1.17
CA ILE A 132 -5.42 -7.75 -0.63
C ILE A 132 -5.77 -8.91 -1.57
N THR A 133 -5.98 -8.62 -2.86
CA THR A 133 -6.38 -9.65 -3.83
C THR A 133 -5.31 -10.72 -3.97
N ALA A 134 -4.04 -10.35 -4.08
CA ALA A 134 -2.92 -11.28 -4.15
C ALA A 134 -2.80 -12.15 -2.88
N ALA A 135 -2.99 -11.56 -1.71
CA ALA A 135 -2.96 -12.33 -0.46
C ALA A 135 -4.16 -13.28 -0.32
N SER A 136 -5.33 -12.88 -0.80
CA SER A 136 -6.51 -13.76 -0.87
C SER A 136 -6.28 -14.93 -1.81
N ASP A 137 -5.76 -14.67 -3.01
CA ASP A 137 -5.40 -15.69 -3.99
C ASP A 137 -4.34 -16.67 -3.42
N ALA A 138 -3.36 -16.15 -2.68
CA ALA A 138 -2.36 -16.98 -2.03
C ALA A 138 -2.98 -17.93 -0.99
N ILE A 139 -3.98 -17.50 -0.24
CA ILE A 139 -4.73 -18.38 0.69
C ILE A 139 -5.40 -19.50 -0.09
N GLU A 140 -6.06 -19.19 -1.20
CA GLU A 140 -6.73 -20.19 -2.04
C GLU A 140 -5.72 -21.20 -2.62
N ILE A 141 -4.58 -20.74 -3.12
CA ILE A 141 -3.51 -21.59 -3.65
C ILE A 141 -2.97 -22.54 -2.59
N HIS A 142 -2.85 -22.09 -1.35
CA HIS A 142 -2.41 -22.93 -0.22
C HIS A 142 -3.51 -23.87 0.29
N GLY A 143 -4.78 -23.67 -0.10
CA GLY A 143 -5.91 -24.45 0.38
C GLY A 143 -6.04 -24.35 1.91
N GLY A 144 -6.28 -25.48 2.60
CA GLY A 144 -6.39 -25.51 4.06
C GLY A 144 -5.19 -24.92 4.80
N ASN A 145 -3.99 -25.10 4.27
CA ASN A 145 -2.76 -24.53 4.83
C ASN A 145 -2.77 -22.99 4.80
N GLY A 146 -3.42 -22.38 3.83
CA GLY A 146 -3.54 -20.92 3.75
C GLY A 146 -4.39 -20.30 4.84
N TYR A 147 -5.24 -21.09 5.51
CA TYR A 147 -6.17 -20.62 6.54
C TYR A 147 -5.65 -20.79 7.96
N ILE A 148 -4.48 -21.37 8.16
CA ILE A 148 -3.87 -21.59 9.48
C ILE A 148 -2.69 -20.65 9.74
N GLU A 149 -2.54 -20.23 11.00
CA GLU A 149 -1.58 -19.19 11.43
C GLU A 149 -0.10 -19.60 11.26
N GLN A 150 0.21 -20.87 11.13
CA GLN A 150 1.55 -21.36 10.89
C GLN A 150 2.09 -20.97 9.51
N TRP A 151 1.21 -20.66 8.55
CA TRP A 151 1.56 -20.22 7.22
C TRP A 151 1.47 -18.69 7.11
N PRO A 152 2.39 -18.05 6.38
CA PRO A 152 2.48 -16.59 6.38
C PRO A 152 1.32 -15.89 5.64
N VAL A 153 0.62 -16.58 4.73
CA VAL A 153 -0.36 -15.96 3.82
C VAL A 153 -1.57 -15.37 4.54
N ALA A 154 -2.05 -16.01 5.62
CA ALA A 154 -3.14 -15.45 6.43
C ALA A 154 -2.76 -14.13 7.10
N ARG A 155 -1.52 -14.00 7.56
CA ARG A 155 -0.99 -12.75 8.11
C ARG A 155 -0.82 -11.69 7.04
N ILE A 156 -0.32 -12.05 5.86
CA ILE A 156 -0.15 -11.11 4.73
C ILE A 156 -1.49 -10.48 4.39
N LEU A 157 -2.58 -11.25 4.31
CA LEU A 157 -3.92 -10.69 4.06
C LEU A 157 -4.33 -9.68 5.12
N ARG A 158 -4.16 -10.01 6.41
CA ARG A 158 -4.51 -9.09 7.50
C ARG A 158 -3.68 -7.81 7.48
N ASP A 159 -2.39 -7.92 7.18
CA ASP A 159 -1.49 -6.78 7.09
C ASP A 159 -1.78 -5.92 5.85
N ALA A 160 -2.18 -6.52 4.73
CA ALA A 160 -2.55 -5.80 3.52
C ALA A 160 -3.80 -4.92 3.69
N GLN A 161 -4.75 -5.32 4.54
CA GLN A 161 -6.02 -4.60 4.74
C GLN A 161 -5.83 -3.14 5.15
N VAL A 162 -4.88 -2.83 6.00
CA VAL A 162 -4.69 -1.47 6.49
C VAL A 162 -4.26 -0.50 5.39
N ASN A 163 -3.60 -0.98 4.34
CA ASN A 163 -3.14 -0.15 3.24
C ASN A 163 -4.28 0.51 2.45
N THR A 164 -5.50 -0.03 2.50
CA THR A 164 -6.69 0.60 1.90
C THR A 164 -7.30 1.67 2.80
N VAL A 165 -6.90 1.76 4.05
CA VAL A 165 -7.43 2.70 5.06
C VAL A 165 -6.51 3.89 5.25
N TRP A 166 -5.20 3.65 5.43
CA TRP A 166 -4.21 4.69 5.67
C TRP A 166 -4.10 5.65 4.49
N GLU A 167 -3.81 6.92 4.78
CA GLU A 167 -3.63 8.00 3.81
C GLU A 167 -4.84 8.20 2.87
N GLY A 168 -6.00 7.81 3.35
CA GLY A 168 -7.29 7.95 2.69
C GLY A 168 -7.81 6.67 2.05
N PRO A 169 -9.06 6.30 2.35
CA PRO A 169 -9.76 5.22 1.67
C PRO A 169 -10.07 5.59 0.21
N ASP A 170 -10.43 4.60 -0.59
CA ASP A 170 -10.61 4.72 -2.04
C ASP A 170 -11.46 5.93 -2.47
N ASN A 171 -12.59 6.18 -1.80
CA ASN A 171 -13.46 7.31 -2.14
C ASN A 171 -12.76 8.67 -1.96
N ILE A 172 -11.93 8.81 -0.92
CA ILE A 172 -11.15 10.03 -0.68
C ILE A 172 -10.08 10.19 -1.76
N LEU A 173 -9.43 9.11 -2.17
CA LEU A 173 -8.45 9.13 -3.25
C LEU A 173 -9.09 9.52 -4.58
N CYS A 174 -10.25 8.96 -4.91
CA CYS A 174 -11.01 9.32 -6.12
C CYS A 174 -11.43 10.80 -6.13
N LEU A 175 -11.89 11.32 -4.99
CA LEU A 175 -12.23 12.75 -4.85
C LEU A 175 -11.00 13.65 -5.02
N ASP A 176 -9.85 13.21 -4.53
CA ASP A 176 -8.61 13.97 -4.66
C ASP A 176 -8.09 13.99 -6.10
N VAL A 177 -8.19 12.86 -6.82
CA VAL A 177 -7.90 12.78 -8.26
C VAL A 177 -8.81 13.73 -9.05
N ARG A 178 -10.13 13.71 -8.79
CA ARG A 178 -11.06 14.61 -9.45
C ARG A 178 -10.70 16.08 -9.24
N ARG A 179 -10.39 16.47 -8.00
CA ARG A 179 -9.95 17.84 -7.69
C ARG A 179 -8.62 18.22 -8.35
N ALA A 180 -7.72 17.25 -8.56
CA ALA A 180 -6.47 17.51 -9.28
C ALA A 180 -6.75 17.81 -10.76
N ILE A 181 -7.62 17.03 -11.41
CA ILE A 181 -8.01 17.23 -12.81
C ILE A 181 -8.78 18.56 -13.03
N GLU A 182 -9.63 18.95 -12.08
CA GLU A 182 -10.41 20.20 -12.19
C GLU A 182 -9.56 21.49 -12.03
N ARG A 183 -8.30 21.36 -11.58
CA ARG A 183 -7.40 22.50 -11.33
C ARG A 183 -6.26 22.66 -12.34
N ASP A 184 -6.05 21.65 -13.17
CA ASP A 184 -5.12 21.68 -14.32
C ASP A 184 -5.85 22.16 -15.57
#